data_b0856710d88e4aae52c737ff2ea539d4
#
_entry.id   b0856710d88e4aae52c737ff2ea539d4
#
_cell.length_a   1.000
_cell.length_b   1.000
_cell.length_c   1.000
_cell.angle_alpha   90.00
_cell.angle_beta   90.00
_cell.angle_gamma   90.00
#
_symmetry.space_group_name_H-M   'P 1'
#
loop_
_entity.id
_entity.type
_entity.pdbx_description
1 polymer ?
#
loop_
_entity_poly.entity_id
_entity_poly.type
_entity_poly.pdbx_seq_one_letter_code
_entity_poly.pdbx_strand_id
1 'polypeptide(L)'
;MKKILGLFVLAFAVLGLAACSSKDANGIPNLLQDKYTGYSSDSASGGSVFSSGSSELVFDKKNNTITNTSSDDKDYFKVIPEDKLNTEAKGALVNHKSEVDGKDHFFISVSPYKENLNSEVFVYCVILTDGGKSIRILELEHSGKVDGWYDFIGQAD
;
A
#
# COMPACT_ATOMS: atom_id res chain seq x y z
N MET A 1 23.11 10.69 -52.50
CA MET A 1 22.79 9.57 -51.59
C MET A 1 23.40 9.83 -50.20
N LYS A 2 22.78 10.62 -49.41
CA LYS A 2 23.13 10.88 -47.97
C LYS A 2 21.93 11.66 -47.41
N LYS A 3 21.08 11.06 -46.57
CA LYS A 3 20.11 11.71 -45.68
C LYS A 3 18.98 10.75 -45.30
N ILE A 4 19.29 9.58 -44.70
CA ILE A 4 18.29 8.76 -44.02
C ILE A 4 19.04 8.08 -42.85
N LEU A 5 19.55 8.83 -41.87
CA LEU A 5 20.15 8.28 -40.67
C LEU A 5 19.85 9.14 -39.43
N GLY A 6 18.74 9.85 -39.46
CA GLY A 6 18.40 10.77 -38.36
C GLY A 6 17.05 10.53 -37.66
N LEU A 7 16.32 9.45 -38.01
CA LEU A 7 14.94 9.31 -37.53
C LEU A 7 14.69 8.12 -36.59
N PHE A 8 15.74 7.43 -36.13
CA PHE A 8 15.58 6.25 -35.26
C PHE A 8 16.02 6.47 -33.81
N VAL A 9 16.48 7.65 -33.44
CA VAL A 9 16.96 7.92 -32.05
C VAL A 9 15.91 8.57 -31.17
N LEU A 10 14.76 9.00 -31.70
CA LEU A 10 13.74 9.71 -30.91
C LEU A 10 12.59 8.82 -30.39
N ALA A 11 12.60 7.52 -30.66
CA ALA A 11 11.52 6.61 -30.29
C ALA A 11 11.74 5.87 -28.97
N PHE A 12 12.91 5.99 -28.33
CA PHE A 12 13.21 5.29 -27.07
C PHE A 12 13.16 6.15 -25.81
N ALA A 13 12.85 7.44 -25.93
CA ALA A 13 12.82 8.35 -24.76
C ALA A 13 11.46 8.49 -24.08
N VAL A 14 10.44 7.71 -24.48
CA VAL A 14 9.06 7.85 -23.94
C VAL A 14 8.63 6.70 -23.03
N LEU A 15 9.49 5.71 -22.80
CA LEU A 15 9.16 4.58 -21.92
C LEU A 15 9.61 4.73 -20.46
N GLY A 16 10.05 5.92 -20.06
CA GLY A 16 10.52 6.21 -18.71
C GLY A 16 9.57 7.06 -17.84
N LEU A 17 8.34 7.34 -18.29
CA LEU A 17 7.36 8.11 -17.54
C LEU A 17 6.28 7.17 -16.97
N ALA A 18 6.64 6.66 -15.93
CA ALA A 18 5.94 6.43 -14.82
C ALA A 18 5.07 5.51 -14.33
N ALA A 19 5.31 5.12 -13.35
CA ALA A 19 4.43 4.46 -12.41
C ALA A 19 3.91 5.46 -11.37
N CYS A 20 3.20 6.46 -11.80
CA CYS A 20 2.25 7.11 -10.94
C CYS A 20 0.88 6.60 -11.36
N SER A 21 0.42 5.52 -10.73
CA SER A 21 -0.97 5.12 -10.92
C SER A 21 -1.87 6.31 -10.59
N SER A 22 -2.86 6.57 -11.44
CA SER A 22 -3.86 7.59 -11.14
C SER A 22 -4.54 7.24 -9.81
N LYS A 23 -4.84 8.25 -9.01
CA LYS A 23 -5.48 8.11 -7.69
C LYS A 23 -6.88 8.69 -7.74
N ASP A 24 -7.77 8.15 -6.93
CA ASP A 24 -9.10 8.71 -6.73
C ASP A 24 -9.07 9.97 -5.85
N ALA A 25 -10.25 10.55 -5.57
CA ALA A 25 -10.38 11.74 -4.73
C ALA A 25 -9.90 11.54 -3.27
N ASN A 26 -9.82 10.30 -2.80
CA ASN A 26 -9.33 9.94 -1.47
C ASN A 26 -7.83 9.61 -1.45
N GLY A 27 -7.15 9.71 -2.60
CA GLY A 27 -5.74 9.38 -2.75
C GLY A 27 -5.47 7.88 -2.92
N ILE A 28 -6.49 7.06 -3.10
CA ILE A 28 -6.36 5.61 -3.28
C ILE A 28 -5.94 5.32 -4.73
N PRO A 29 -4.88 4.54 -4.97
CA PRO A 29 -4.48 4.16 -6.32
C PRO A 29 -5.58 3.38 -7.06
N ASN A 30 -5.86 3.75 -8.31
CA ASN A 30 -6.84 3.04 -9.14
C ASN A 30 -6.44 1.57 -9.43
N LEU A 31 -5.15 1.24 -9.26
CA LEU A 31 -4.65 -0.12 -9.37
C LEU A 31 -5.06 -1.03 -8.20
N LEU A 32 -5.42 -0.46 -7.04
CA LEU A 32 -5.88 -1.26 -5.90
C LEU A 32 -7.12 -2.05 -6.31
N GLN A 33 -7.02 -3.38 -6.26
CA GLN A 33 -8.17 -4.25 -6.49
C GLN A 33 -9.09 -4.26 -5.26
N ASP A 34 -10.30 -4.76 -5.44
CA ASP A 34 -11.29 -4.76 -4.35
C ASP A 34 -11.04 -5.92 -3.36
N LYS A 35 -10.28 -6.96 -3.79
CA LYS A 35 -10.06 -8.14 -2.96
C LYS A 35 -8.68 -8.77 -3.21
N TYR A 36 -8.06 -9.23 -2.11
CA TYR A 36 -6.82 -10.00 -2.14
C TYR A 36 -6.86 -11.15 -1.15
N THR A 37 -6.42 -12.31 -1.60
CA THR A 37 -6.19 -13.48 -0.74
C THR A 37 -4.69 -13.66 -0.51
N GLY A 38 -4.27 -13.85 0.73
CA GLY A 38 -2.86 -13.91 1.07
C GLY A 38 -2.58 -14.45 2.47
N TYR A 39 -1.35 -14.17 2.93
CA TYR A 39 -0.84 -14.70 4.18
C TYR A 39 0.08 -13.69 4.87
N SER A 40 0.05 -13.68 6.21
CA SER A 40 1.04 -13.06 7.09
C SER A 40 1.43 -14.02 8.21
N SER A 41 2.71 -14.07 8.57
CA SER A 41 3.18 -14.87 9.72
C SER A 41 2.73 -14.28 11.05
N ASP A 42 2.57 -12.96 11.11
CA ASP A 42 2.31 -12.22 12.32
C ASP A 42 1.04 -11.38 12.21
N SER A 43 0.42 -11.08 13.34
CA SER A 43 -0.68 -10.12 13.42
C SER A 43 -0.13 -8.71 13.58
N ALA A 44 -0.83 -7.75 12.99
CA ALA A 44 -0.53 -6.34 13.23
C ALA A 44 -0.88 -5.96 14.67
N SER A 45 -0.21 -4.93 15.15
CA SER A 45 -0.43 -4.40 16.50
C SER A 45 -1.66 -3.50 16.58
N GLY A 46 -2.11 -2.98 15.46
CA GLY A 46 -3.27 -2.09 15.34
C GLY A 46 -4.20 -2.54 14.23
N GLY A 47 -5.49 -2.51 14.55
CA GLY A 47 -6.52 -2.99 13.64
C GLY A 47 -6.77 -4.49 13.78
N SER A 48 -8.03 -4.87 13.78
CA SER A 48 -8.42 -6.28 13.90
C SER A 48 -8.32 -7.03 12.59
N VAL A 49 -8.37 -6.31 11.46
CA VAL A 49 -8.36 -6.91 10.11
C VAL A 49 -7.03 -7.55 9.73
N PHE A 50 -5.93 -7.16 10.37
CA PHE A 50 -4.59 -7.62 10.03
C PHE A 50 -4.12 -8.71 11.00
N SER A 51 -4.72 -9.87 10.88
CA SER A 51 -4.40 -11.07 11.68
C SER A 51 -3.38 -11.98 10.99
N SER A 52 -2.66 -12.78 11.79
CA SER A 52 -1.75 -13.82 11.28
C SER A 52 -2.53 -14.94 10.60
N GLY A 53 -1.86 -15.65 9.70
CA GLY A 53 -2.43 -16.75 8.92
C GLY A 53 -2.92 -16.30 7.55
N SER A 54 -3.69 -17.17 6.93
CA SER A 54 -4.33 -16.88 5.64
C SER A 54 -5.52 -15.96 5.84
N SER A 55 -5.59 -14.90 5.03
CA SER A 55 -6.65 -13.89 5.10
C SER A 55 -7.14 -13.53 3.70
N GLU A 56 -8.43 -13.24 3.59
CA GLU A 56 -9.02 -12.58 2.45
C GLU A 56 -9.38 -11.14 2.88
N LEU A 57 -8.69 -10.16 2.31
CA LEU A 57 -8.88 -8.74 2.59
C LEU A 57 -9.71 -8.09 1.49
N VAL A 58 -10.84 -7.49 1.85
CA VAL A 58 -11.74 -6.75 0.95
C VAL A 58 -11.63 -5.26 1.24
N PHE A 59 -11.28 -4.47 0.21
CA PHE A 59 -11.15 -3.02 0.25
C PHE A 59 -12.40 -2.35 -0.31
N ASP A 60 -13.17 -1.70 0.53
CA ASP A 60 -14.27 -0.82 0.11
C ASP A 60 -13.73 0.62 -0.02
N LYS A 61 -13.32 0.98 -1.23
CA LYS A 61 -12.75 2.31 -1.53
C LYS A 61 -13.76 3.45 -1.35
N LYS A 62 -15.04 3.18 -1.50
CA LYS A 62 -16.12 4.17 -1.33
C LYS A 62 -16.31 4.56 0.14
N ASN A 63 -16.26 3.57 1.02
CA ASN A 63 -16.48 3.74 2.45
C ASN A 63 -15.17 3.83 3.25
N ASN A 64 -14.00 3.66 2.58
CA ASN A 64 -12.68 3.62 3.19
C ASN A 64 -12.60 2.57 4.32
N THR A 65 -13.01 1.34 4.01
CA THR A 65 -12.95 0.22 4.94
C THR A 65 -12.20 -0.97 4.36
N ILE A 66 -11.58 -1.73 5.24
CA ILE A 66 -10.99 -3.03 4.96
C ILE A 66 -11.75 -4.06 5.78
N THR A 67 -12.14 -5.16 5.18
CA THR A 67 -12.77 -6.29 5.87
C THR A 67 -11.88 -7.52 5.67
N ASN A 68 -11.57 -8.22 6.75
CA ASN A 68 -10.99 -9.54 6.69
C ASN A 68 -12.12 -10.57 6.77
N THR A 69 -12.48 -11.15 5.62
CA THR A 69 -13.61 -12.09 5.55
C THR A 69 -13.30 -13.44 6.21
N SER A 70 -12.01 -13.73 6.51
CA SER A 70 -11.63 -14.94 7.22
C SER A 70 -11.90 -14.88 8.73
N SER A 71 -11.89 -13.68 9.31
CA SER A 71 -12.16 -13.44 10.75
C SER A 71 -13.44 -12.63 11.01
N ASP A 72 -14.08 -12.12 9.95
CA ASP A 72 -15.25 -11.22 10.00
C ASP A 72 -14.95 -9.87 10.69
N ASP A 73 -13.68 -9.47 10.71
CA ASP A 73 -13.25 -8.19 11.25
C ASP A 73 -13.35 -7.08 10.20
N LYS A 74 -13.61 -5.85 10.66
CA LYS A 74 -13.71 -4.68 9.78
C LYS A 74 -13.13 -3.44 10.43
N ASP A 75 -12.20 -2.78 9.73
CA ASP A 75 -11.60 -1.53 10.15
C ASP A 75 -11.79 -0.43 9.09
N TYR A 76 -11.67 0.82 9.52
CA TYR A 76 -11.58 1.98 8.64
C TYR A 76 -10.13 2.24 8.28
N PHE A 77 -9.91 2.83 7.11
CA PHE A 77 -8.59 3.32 6.72
C PHE A 77 -8.64 4.75 6.16
N LYS A 78 -7.51 5.44 6.24
CA LYS A 78 -7.29 6.76 5.65
C LYS A 78 -5.95 6.76 4.94
N VAL A 79 -5.91 7.27 3.71
CA VAL A 79 -4.64 7.46 2.99
C VAL A 79 -3.88 8.64 3.61
N ILE A 80 -2.59 8.41 3.86
CA ILE A 80 -1.65 9.42 4.37
C ILE A 80 -0.72 9.81 3.23
N PRO A 81 -0.61 11.10 2.86
CA PRO A 81 0.43 11.55 1.94
C PRO A 81 1.82 11.27 2.52
N GLU A 82 2.77 10.86 1.68
CA GLU A 82 4.13 10.49 2.13
C GLU A 82 4.84 11.62 2.89
N ASP A 83 4.66 12.86 2.46
CA ASP A 83 5.21 14.05 3.13
C ASP A 83 4.60 14.30 4.52
N LYS A 84 3.45 13.70 4.81
CA LYS A 84 2.72 13.79 6.10
C LYS A 84 2.98 12.62 7.04
N LEU A 85 3.74 11.61 6.63
CA LEU A 85 4.15 10.53 7.54
C LEU A 85 4.87 11.12 8.75
N ASN A 86 4.61 10.54 9.92
CA ASN A 86 5.32 10.90 11.15
C ASN A 86 6.79 10.41 11.12
N THR A 87 7.56 10.73 12.14
CA THR A 87 9.00 10.43 12.22
C THR A 87 9.26 8.93 12.25
N GLU A 88 8.45 8.19 12.96
CA GLU A 88 8.56 6.74 13.17
C GLU A 88 8.31 5.99 11.86
N ALA A 89 7.20 6.29 11.18
CA ALA A 89 6.88 5.69 9.88
C ALA A 89 7.93 6.05 8.80
N LYS A 90 8.47 7.27 8.81
CA LYS A 90 9.58 7.66 7.92
C LYS A 90 10.85 6.88 8.22
N GLY A 91 11.14 6.62 9.50
CA GLY A 91 12.27 5.81 9.93
C GLY A 91 12.16 4.37 9.44
N ALA A 92 10.99 3.74 9.63
CA ALA A 92 10.71 2.41 9.13
C ALA A 92 10.81 2.32 7.60
N LEU A 93 10.29 3.31 6.89
CA LEU A 93 10.34 3.34 5.42
C LEU A 93 11.78 3.30 4.88
N VAL A 94 12.76 3.87 5.60
CA VAL A 94 14.17 3.77 5.22
C VAL A 94 14.66 2.32 5.24
N ASN A 95 14.22 1.51 6.22
CA ASN A 95 14.59 0.10 6.32
C ASN A 95 13.95 -0.73 5.18
N HIS A 96 12.76 -0.34 4.73
CA HIS A 96 12.03 -1.01 3.65
C HIS A 96 12.24 -0.41 2.26
N LYS A 97 13.23 0.47 2.11
CA LYS A 97 13.45 1.19 0.85
C LYS A 97 13.58 0.26 -0.37
N SER A 98 14.25 -0.87 -0.25
CA SER A 98 14.43 -1.83 -1.34
C SER A 98 13.14 -2.53 -1.76
N GLU A 99 12.17 -2.64 -0.86
CA GLU A 99 10.86 -3.22 -1.15
C GLU A 99 9.91 -2.23 -1.82
N VAL A 100 10.11 -0.94 -1.59
CA VAL A 100 9.20 0.15 -1.99
C VAL A 100 9.66 0.85 -3.26
N ASP A 101 10.99 1.10 -3.40
CA ASP A 101 11.55 1.87 -4.51
C ASP A 101 11.14 1.30 -5.88
N GLY A 102 10.63 2.18 -6.73
CA GLY A 102 10.24 1.84 -8.10
C GLY A 102 8.92 1.05 -8.22
N LYS A 103 8.19 0.86 -7.12
CA LYS A 103 6.88 0.19 -7.12
C LYS A 103 5.77 1.20 -6.81
N ASP A 104 4.56 0.91 -7.31
CA ASP A 104 3.37 1.65 -6.90
C ASP A 104 3.09 1.37 -5.42
N HIS A 105 3.00 2.42 -4.62
CA HIS A 105 2.73 2.28 -3.20
C HIS A 105 1.95 3.48 -2.65
N PHE A 106 1.35 3.30 -1.49
CA PHE A 106 0.67 4.33 -0.73
C PHE A 106 0.65 3.96 0.75
N PHE A 107 0.38 4.95 1.59
CA PHE A 107 0.38 4.78 3.04
C PHE A 107 -1.02 4.94 3.58
N ILE A 108 -1.36 4.13 4.59
CA ILE A 108 -2.65 4.18 5.26
C ILE A 108 -2.49 4.16 6.77
N SER A 109 -3.36 4.89 7.47
CA SER A 109 -3.66 4.65 8.88
C SER A 109 -4.90 3.75 8.94
N VAL A 110 -4.92 2.81 9.87
CA VAL A 110 -6.03 1.85 10.05
C VAL A 110 -6.50 1.87 11.50
N SER A 111 -7.81 1.82 11.70
CA SER A 111 -8.40 1.78 13.05
C SER A 111 -9.82 1.19 13.00
N PRO A 112 -10.25 0.43 14.02
CA PRO A 112 -11.64 0.02 14.17
C PRO A 112 -12.59 1.21 14.43
N TYR A 113 -12.04 2.36 14.83
CA TYR A 113 -12.80 3.57 15.12
C TYR A 113 -12.40 4.69 14.15
N LYS A 114 -13.35 5.20 13.39
CA LYS A 114 -13.12 6.21 12.36
C LYS A 114 -12.51 7.51 12.91
N GLU A 115 -12.88 7.91 14.12
CA GLU A 115 -12.36 9.08 14.81
C GLU A 115 -10.87 8.99 15.14
N ASN A 116 -10.34 7.77 15.26
CA ASN A 116 -8.93 7.52 15.61
C ASN A 116 -7.98 7.53 14.40
N LEU A 117 -8.49 7.60 13.18
CA LEU A 117 -7.66 7.60 11.96
C LEU A 117 -6.69 8.80 11.88
N ASN A 118 -6.98 9.89 12.56
CA ASN A 118 -6.14 11.08 12.56
C ASN A 118 -5.00 11.02 13.60
N SER A 119 -5.00 10.04 14.50
CA SER A 119 -3.92 9.86 15.47
C SER A 119 -2.65 9.27 14.83
N GLU A 120 -2.82 8.62 13.65
CA GLU A 120 -1.71 8.01 12.87
C GLU A 120 -0.80 7.11 13.71
N VAL A 121 -1.39 6.37 14.66
CA VAL A 121 -0.66 5.48 15.59
C VAL A 121 -0.29 4.15 14.94
N PHE A 122 -1.06 3.73 13.92
CA PHE A 122 -0.83 2.50 13.17
C PHE A 122 -0.76 2.83 11.70
N VAL A 123 0.46 2.87 11.16
CA VAL A 123 0.75 3.25 9.78
C VAL A 123 1.27 2.05 9.00
N TYR A 124 0.69 1.85 7.82
CA TYR A 124 1.04 0.76 6.93
C TYR A 124 1.45 1.30 5.56
N CYS A 125 2.43 0.63 4.94
CA CYS A 125 2.77 0.80 3.54
C CYS A 125 2.10 -0.29 2.72
N VAL A 126 1.27 0.09 1.77
CA VAL A 126 0.65 -0.82 0.80
C VAL A 126 1.41 -0.72 -0.51
N ILE A 127 2.00 -1.81 -0.96
CA ILE A 127 2.79 -1.91 -2.18
C ILE A 127 1.99 -2.74 -3.19
N LEU A 128 1.87 -2.22 -4.41
CA LEU A 128 1.16 -2.87 -5.50
C LEU A 128 2.14 -3.22 -6.62
N THR A 129 2.06 -4.44 -7.11
CA THR A 129 2.83 -4.91 -8.27
C THR A 129 1.94 -5.63 -9.25
N ASP A 130 2.47 -5.98 -10.41
CA ASP A 130 1.75 -6.68 -11.48
C ASP A 130 0.44 -5.99 -11.90
N GLY A 131 0.47 -4.64 -11.98
CA GLY A 131 -0.71 -3.85 -12.31
C GLY A 131 -1.80 -3.92 -11.23
N GLY A 132 -1.41 -4.08 -9.97
CA GLY A 132 -2.30 -4.18 -8.82
C GLY A 132 -2.80 -5.59 -8.52
N LYS A 133 -2.38 -6.62 -9.27
CA LYS A 133 -2.77 -8.01 -9.00
C LYS A 133 -2.07 -8.58 -7.76
N SER A 134 -0.88 -8.07 -7.45
CA SER A 134 -0.13 -8.45 -6.26
C SER A 134 -0.13 -7.31 -5.26
N ILE A 135 -0.30 -7.62 -3.99
CA ILE A 135 -0.26 -6.67 -2.88
C ILE A 135 0.71 -7.15 -1.80
N ARG A 136 1.43 -6.20 -1.20
CA ARG A 136 2.13 -6.41 0.07
C ARG A 136 1.76 -5.29 1.03
N ILE A 137 1.50 -5.61 2.28
CA ILE A 137 1.14 -4.64 3.33
C ILE A 137 2.15 -4.78 4.47
N LEU A 138 2.92 -3.73 4.69
CA LEU A 138 3.94 -3.65 5.74
C LEU A 138 3.48 -2.73 6.85
N GLU A 139 3.57 -3.16 8.11
CA GLU A 139 3.36 -2.30 9.27
C GLU A 139 4.61 -1.45 9.51
N LEU A 140 4.52 -0.13 9.30
CA LEU A 140 5.65 0.79 9.48
C LEU A 140 5.76 1.32 10.90
N GLU A 141 4.63 1.52 11.57
CA GLU A 141 4.59 2.07 12.91
C GLU A 141 3.59 1.33 13.77
N HIS A 142 4.02 1.10 14.98
CA HIS A 142 3.25 0.44 16.01
C HIS A 142 3.40 1.21 17.34
N SER A 143 2.36 1.95 17.75
CA SER A 143 2.31 2.63 19.06
C SER A 143 3.58 3.46 19.38
N GLY A 144 4.07 4.24 18.41
CA GLY A 144 5.29 5.06 18.54
C GLY A 144 6.59 4.27 18.45
N LYS A 145 6.56 3.04 17.93
CA LYS A 145 7.74 2.22 17.62
C LYS A 145 7.91 2.06 16.13
N VAL A 146 9.16 2.12 15.69
CA VAL A 146 9.57 1.88 14.30
C VAL A 146 9.52 0.38 14.02
N ASP A 147 9.01 0.02 12.84
CA ASP A 147 8.83 -1.34 12.34
C ASP A 147 7.86 -2.20 13.18
N GLY A 148 6.69 -2.40 12.67
CA GLY A 148 5.78 -3.45 13.10
C GLY A 148 6.18 -4.81 12.52
N TRP A 149 5.47 -5.86 12.89
CA TRP A 149 5.77 -7.23 12.49
C TRP A 149 4.85 -7.75 11.38
N TYR A 150 3.78 -7.01 11.08
CA TYR A 150 2.84 -7.44 10.06
C TYR A 150 3.43 -7.24 8.66
N ASP A 151 3.50 -8.34 7.92
CA ASP A 151 3.92 -8.40 6.53
C ASP A 151 3.00 -9.36 5.77
N PHE A 152 1.98 -8.80 5.14
CA PHE A 152 1.01 -9.56 4.35
C PHE A 152 1.42 -9.58 2.88
N ILE A 153 1.39 -10.76 2.27
CA ILE A 153 1.60 -10.94 0.84
C ILE A 153 0.35 -11.59 0.26
N GLY A 154 -0.28 -10.95 -0.72
CA GLY A 154 -1.53 -11.39 -1.30
C GLY A 154 -1.62 -11.21 -2.81
N GLN A 155 -2.60 -11.90 -3.38
CA GLN A 155 -2.95 -11.84 -4.81
C GLN A 155 -4.44 -11.51 -4.95
N ALA A 156 -4.75 -10.67 -5.94
CA ALA A 156 -6.13 -10.48 -6.39
C ALA A 156 -6.59 -11.70 -7.19
N ASP A 157 -7.88 -12.01 -7.09
CA ASP A 157 -8.50 -13.12 -7.84
C ASP A 157 -8.60 -12.83 -9.35
#